data_7dbdee555b0e66163cc5d11d7cd3cb34
#
_entry.id   7dbdee555b0e66163cc5d11d7cd3cb34
#
_cell.length_a   1.000
_cell.length_b   1.000
_cell.length_c   1.000
_cell.angle_alpha   90.00
_cell.angle_beta   90.00
_cell.angle_gamma   90.00
#
_symmetry.space_group_name_H-M   'P 1'
#
loop_
_entity.id
_entity.type
_entity.pdbx_description
1 polymer ?
#
loop_
_entity_poly.entity_id
_entity_poly.type
_entity_poly.pdbx_seq_one_letter_code
_entity_poly.pdbx_strand_id
1 'polypeptide(L)'
;MYMKIERERYVELYGPTEGDSVRLGDTDLWLTVERDMIAKGEELVFGAGKTARDGLGLLPNSREENVMDLIITNAVVFDPVLGVVKADIGIKDGVIVSIGHGGNPFTMDGVDFVLGSSTEVVSAEGLIATPGFVDTHIHWISPQQVMDALSAGFTTLIGGGTGPAEGTKATTVTPGSWNLRMMFRALDLYPINYGLTAKGSSSSLAMEQVLDQGACGFKIHEDWGAMPRVVDETLTLADLRDVQVTIHTDTSNESGFFEDTLRAIDGRTIHAYHVEGAGGGHAPDIIRIAGEPNVLPSSTNPTKPYTVHTYEEHLDMLMAVHHLNPKVPEDVSYAESRIREETMAAEDYLHDIGAISMMSSDSQAMGRVGETGIRTFQLAHKMKSLNLVPMGDNERALRYLAKITINPAITHGISDYVGSLTPGLLADVVLWDPRFFPAKPYMVIKGGAVAWALMGDTNASIAYAQPVVYKPMFGYADRSLSLLFSSLDGVERAEKEVKRKVVPVKNTRGLGKSNMRRNDSLPKIEVDPDKYEVKVNGVVPRVPPSERLPLTNLFFMF
;
A
#
# COMPACT_ATOMS: atom_id res chain seq x y z
N MET A 1 9.07 44.97 -10.59
CA MET A 1 8.08 44.99 -11.71
C MET A 1 7.30 43.69 -11.60
N TYR A 2 6.04 43.70 -11.20
CA TYR A 2 5.24 42.48 -11.14
C TYR A 2 4.76 42.10 -12.54
N MET A 3 5.16 40.94 -13.03
CA MET A 3 4.64 40.38 -14.26
C MET A 3 3.31 39.68 -13.96
N LYS A 4 2.25 40.02 -14.70
CA LYS A 4 0.98 39.29 -14.64
C LYS A 4 1.04 38.14 -15.64
N ILE A 5 0.69 36.95 -15.19
CA ILE A 5 0.54 35.77 -16.04
C ILE A 5 -0.90 35.25 -15.90
N GLU A 6 -1.50 34.82 -16.99
CA GLU A 6 -2.81 34.18 -16.96
C GLU A 6 -2.71 32.81 -16.29
N ARG A 7 -3.72 32.42 -15.51
CA ARG A 7 -3.71 31.18 -14.71
C ARG A 7 -3.47 29.94 -15.58
N GLU A 8 -4.12 29.83 -16.70
CA GLU A 8 -3.92 28.73 -17.66
C GLU A 8 -2.46 28.62 -18.10
N ARG A 9 -1.85 29.76 -18.43
CA ARG A 9 -0.45 29.81 -18.82
C ARG A 9 0.49 29.45 -17.66
N TYR A 10 0.15 29.82 -16.44
CA TYR A 10 0.90 29.43 -15.25
C TYR A 10 0.87 27.91 -15.07
N VAL A 11 -0.32 27.28 -15.15
CA VAL A 11 -0.47 25.83 -15.02
C VAL A 11 0.28 25.05 -16.10
N GLU A 12 0.28 25.55 -17.34
CA GLU A 12 1.07 24.97 -18.44
C GLU A 12 2.58 24.97 -18.17
N LEU A 13 3.08 25.98 -17.46
CA LEU A 13 4.52 26.15 -17.20
C LEU A 13 4.99 25.44 -15.93
N TYR A 14 4.16 25.45 -14.88
CA TYR A 14 4.54 25.10 -13.52
C TYR A 14 3.61 24.07 -12.85
N GLY A 15 2.63 23.56 -13.59
CA GLY A 15 1.64 22.64 -13.05
C GLY A 15 0.55 23.32 -12.20
N PRO A 16 -0.43 22.54 -11.72
CA PRO A 16 -1.54 23.02 -10.88
C PRO A 16 -1.04 23.73 -9.61
N THR A 17 -1.76 24.78 -9.20
CA THR A 17 -1.48 25.55 -7.99
C THR A 17 -2.71 25.59 -7.08
N GLU A 18 -2.62 26.23 -5.93
CA GLU A 18 -3.70 26.35 -4.93
C GLU A 18 -5.05 26.69 -5.56
N GLY A 19 -6.06 25.85 -5.26
CA GLY A 19 -7.42 25.95 -5.79
C GLY A 19 -7.64 25.30 -7.16
N ASP A 20 -6.59 24.84 -7.86
CA ASP A 20 -6.74 24.03 -9.07
C ASP A 20 -7.10 22.60 -8.72
N SER A 21 -7.87 21.94 -9.61
CA SER A 21 -8.29 20.55 -9.41
C SER A 21 -7.79 19.64 -10.52
N VAL A 22 -7.34 18.44 -10.14
CA VAL A 22 -6.79 17.41 -11.02
C VAL A 22 -7.66 16.17 -10.94
N ARG A 23 -8.13 15.67 -12.08
CA ARG A 23 -8.95 14.45 -12.14
C ARG A 23 -8.08 13.20 -12.01
N LEU A 24 -8.54 12.21 -11.24
CA LEU A 24 -7.87 10.92 -11.06
C LEU A 24 -8.37 9.92 -12.12
N GLY A 25 -7.57 9.68 -13.15
CA GLY A 25 -7.91 8.79 -14.26
C GLY A 25 -9.23 9.20 -14.93
N ASP A 26 -10.08 8.23 -15.23
CA ASP A 26 -11.45 8.41 -15.71
C ASP A 26 -12.52 8.29 -14.61
N THR A 27 -12.09 8.36 -13.33
CA THR A 27 -13.01 8.42 -12.17
C THR A 27 -13.70 9.79 -12.06
N ASP A 28 -14.69 9.90 -11.18
CA ASP A 28 -15.28 11.20 -10.82
C ASP A 28 -14.60 11.87 -9.62
N LEU A 29 -13.42 11.38 -9.22
CA LEU A 29 -12.65 11.96 -8.13
C LEU A 29 -11.73 13.07 -8.64
N TRP A 30 -11.74 14.21 -7.95
CA TRP A 30 -10.92 15.37 -8.27
C TRP A 30 -10.09 15.79 -7.06
N LEU A 31 -8.77 15.83 -7.22
CA LEU A 31 -7.87 16.39 -6.20
C LEU A 31 -7.77 17.89 -6.37
N THR A 32 -8.14 18.63 -5.35
CA THR A 32 -7.94 20.09 -5.30
C THR A 32 -6.69 20.39 -4.51
N VAL A 33 -5.76 21.15 -5.09
CA VAL A 33 -4.54 21.60 -4.41
C VAL A 33 -4.93 22.57 -3.28
N GLU A 34 -4.67 22.16 -2.03
CA GLU A 34 -5.08 22.91 -0.83
C GLU A 34 -4.13 24.05 -0.50
N ARG A 35 -2.86 23.89 -0.85
CA ARG A 35 -1.79 24.87 -0.59
C ARG A 35 -0.67 24.72 -1.60
N ASP A 36 -0.13 25.85 -2.05
CA ASP A 36 1.12 25.93 -2.81
C ASP A 36 2.26 26.32 -1.86
N MET A 37 3.27 25.46 -1.73
CA MET A 37 4.41 25.68 -0.86
C MET A 37 5.58 26.38 -1.59
N ILE A 38 5.45 26.56 -2.90
CA ILE A 38 6.46 27.22 -3.73
C ILE A 38 6.13 28.72 -3.83
N ALA A 39 7.10 29.58 -3.63
CA ALA A 39 6.91 31.02 -3.79
C ALA A 39 6.62 31.35 -5.26
N LYS A 40 5.46 31.98 -5.52
CA LYS A 40 5.00 32.29 -6.88
C LYS A 40 5.97 33.25 -7.61
N GLY A 41 6.46 32.79 -8.75
CA GLY A 41 7.46 33.49 -9.56
C GLY A 41 8.89 33.01 -9.30
N GLU A 42 9.06 32.11 -8.36
CA GLU A 42 10.35 31.49 -7.97
C GLU A 42 10.40 30.00 -8.35
N GLU A 43 9.44 29.50 -9.11
CA GLU A 43 9.35 28.09 -9.50
C GLU A 43 10.61 27.63 -10.21
N LEU A 44 11.17 26.52 -9.74
CA LEU A 44 12.33 25.89 -10.36
C LEU A 44 11.87 24.99 -11.52
N VAL A 45 12.40 25.25 -12.71
CA VAL A 45 12.12 24.45 -13.92
C VAL A 45 13.42 24.12 -14.62
N PHE A 46 13.60 22.85 -15.00
CA PHE A 46 14.75 22.40 -15.79
C PHE A 46 14.52 22.63 -17.30
N GLY A 47 15.55 23.05 -18.02
CA GLY A 47 15.53 23.18 -19.48
C GLY A 47 16.34 24.36 -20.00
N ALA A 48 16.51 24.43 -21.32
CA ALA A 48 17.22 25.54 -21.99
C ALA A 48 16.52 26.88 -21.74
N GLY A 49 17.23 27.81 -21.13
CA GLY A 49 16.68 29.11 -20.79
C GLY A 49 15.77 29.15 -19.56
N LYS A 50 15.69 28.06 -18.81
CA LYS A 50 14.87 27.96 -17.59
C LYS A 50 15.68 28.30 -16.33
N THR A 51 15.07 28.10 -15.13
CA THR A 51 15.62 28.59 -13.86
C THR A 51 16.59 27.61 -13.18
N ALA A 52 16.50 26.29 -13.42
CA ALA A 52 17.40 25.30 -12.84
C ALA A 52 18.79 25.32 -13.50
N ARG A 53 19.56 26.37 -13.22
CA ARG A 53 20.91 26.60 -13.74
C ARG A 53 21.83 27.16 -12.68
N ASP A 54 23.14 26.92 -12.84
CA ASP A 54 24.19 27.50 -12.00
C ASP A 54 24.08 29.03 -11.89
N GLY A 55 24.12 29.52 -10.65
CA GLY A 55 24.01 30.94 -10.37
C GLY A 55 22.59 31.51 -10.45
N LEU A 56 21.60 30.68 -10.79
CA LEU A 56 20.17 30.98 -10.69
C LEU A 56 19.57 30.08 -9.63
N GLY A 57 18.82 29.05 -10.02
CA GLY A 57 18.19 28.09 -9.09
C GLY A 57 19.16 27.11 -8.42
N LEU A 58 20.36 26.93 -8.97
CA LEU A 58 21.42 26.11 -8.37
C LEU A 58 22.50 26.99 -7.75
N LEU A 59 22.87 26.72 -6.51
CA LEU A 59 23.92 27.43 -5.77
C LEU A 59 25.30 27.02 -6.32
N PRO A 60 26.07 27.94 -6.90
CA PRO A 60 27.44 27.67 -7.38
C PRO A 60 28.38 27.49 -6.17
N ASN A 61 29.47 26.76 -6.37
CA ASN A 61 30.53 26.54 -5.35
C ASN A 61 30.01 25.90 -4.05
N SER A 62 28.89 25.19 -4.09
CA SER A 62 28.40 24.39 -2.97
C SER A 62 29.15 23.07 -2.88
N ARG A 63 29.31 22.54 -1.66
CA ARG A 63 29.77 21.17 -1.44
C ARG A 63 28.57 20.22 -1.51
N GLU A 64 28.78 19.01 -2.03
CA GLU A 64 27.73 17.99 -2.14
C GLU A 64 27.01 17.69 -0.82
N GLU A 65 27.74 17.68 0.30
CA GLU A 65 27.20 17.45 1.65
C GLU A 65 26.15 18.50 2.09
N ASN A 66 26.14 19.67 1.48
CA ASN A 66 25.28 20.81 1.85
C ASN A 66 24.08 21.03 0.90
N VAL A 67 23.95 20.20 -0.12
CA VAL A 67 22.89 20.31 -1.14
C VAL A 67 22.20 18.97 -1.36
N MET A 68 21.01 19.00 -1.94
CA MET A 68 20.27 17.78 -2.26
C MET A 68 20.98 16.98 -3.37
N ASP A 69 20.82 15.65 -3.34
CA ASP A 69 21.26 14.76 -4.42
C ASP A 69 20.25 14.79 -5.57
N LEU A 70 18.95 14.86 -5.22
CA LEU A 70 17.85 14.87 -6.15
C LEU A 70 16.77 15.86 -5.70
N ILE A 71 16.20 16.58 -6.64
CA ILE A 71 14.94 17.32 -6.45
C ILE A 71 13.88 16.81 -7.44
N ILE A 72 12.64 16.69 -6.96
CA ILE A 72 11.44 16.54 -7.79
C ILE A 72 10.71 17.87 -7.74
N THR A 73 10.59 18.55 -8.89
CA THR A 73 10.08 19.93 -8.94
C THR A 73 8.57 20.00 -9.22
N ASN A 74 7.90 20.96 -8.59
CA ASN A 74 6.52 21.37 -8.91
C ASN A 74 5.48 20.26 -8.88
N ALA A 75 5.65 19.24 -8.03
CA ALA A 75 4.72 18.12 -7.94
C ALA A 75 3.42 18.48 -7.20
N VAL A 76 2.31 17.88 -7.62
CA VAL A 76 1.11 17.78 -6.79
C VAL A 76 1.31 16.62 -5.82
N VAL A 77 1.81 16.91 -4.63
CA VAL A 77 1.98 15.94 -3.55
C VAL A 77 0.61 15.49 -3.07
N PHE A 78 0.33 14.21 -3.17
CA PHE A 78 -0.89 13.56 -2.70
C PHE A 78 -0.52 12.52 -1.64
N ASP A 79 -0.66 12.90 -0.37
CA ASP A 79 -0.16 12.13 0.77
C ASP A 79 -1.15 12.18 1.94
N PRO A 80 -1.49 11.03 2.59
CA PRO A 80 -2.50 11.00 3.64
C PRO A 80 -2.13 11.80 4.91
N VAL A 81 -0.85 12.09 5.11
CA VAL A 81 -0.32 12.86 6.24
C VAL A 81 -0.19 14.34 5.89
N LEU A 82 0.36 14.64 4.71
CA LEU A 82 0.64 16.01 4.24
C LEU A 82 -0.55 16.70 3.58
N GLY A 83 -1.54 15.94 3.08
CA GLY A 83 -2.67 16.45 2.31
C GLY A 83 -2.40 16.50 0.80
N VAL A 84 -3.08 17.42 0.11
CA VAL A 84 -2.91 17.68 -1.33
C VAL A 84 -2.25 19.04 -1.49
N VAL A 85 -0.94 19.06 -1.71
CA VAL A 85 -0.16 20.31 -1.77
C VAL A 85 0.73 20.34 -3.03
N LYS A 86 0.99 21.55 -3.55
CA LYS A 86 2.05 21.74 -4.53
C LYS A 86 3.36 21.99 -3.82
N ALA A 87 4.39 21.21 -4.13
CA ALA A 87 5.72 21.36 -3.51
C ALA A 87 6.82 20.74 -4.38
N ASP A 88 8.05 21.16 -4.09
CA ASP A 88 9.23 20.41 -4.47
C ASP A 88 9.56 19.38 -3.38
N ILE A 89 10.22 18.28 -3.79
CA ILE A 89 10.64 17.20 -2.89
C ILE A 89 12.17 17.13 -2.94
N GLY A 90 12.82 17.45 -1.82
CA GLY A 90 14.28 17.38 -1.69
C GLY A 90 14.73 16.04 -1.11
N ILE A 91 15.65 15.35 -1.79
CA ILE A 91 16.16 14.02 -1.42
C ILE A 91 17.67 14.08 -1.24
N LYS A 92 18.16 13.49 -0.14
CA LYS A 92 19.58 13.33 0.18
C LYS A 92 19.85 11.95 0.75
N ASP A 93 20.89 11.25 0.27
CA ASP A 93 21.29 9.92 0.73
C ASP A 93 20.11 8.90 0.77
N GLY A 94 19.23 8.98 -0.21
CA GLY A 94 18.08 8.09 -0.33
C GLY A 94 16.91 8.39 0.62
N VAL A 95 16.95 9.50 1.34
CA VAL A 95 15.93 9.92 2.32
C VAL A 95 15.29 11.23 1.86
N ILE A 96 13.99 11.39 2.08
CA ILE A 96 13.29 12.67 1.90
C ILE A 96 13.75 13.62 3.01
N VAL A 97 14.39 14.72 2.63
CA VAL A 97 14.90 15.72 3.59
C VAL A 97 13.89 16.84 3.80
N SER A 98 13.22 17.26 2.72
CA SER A 98 12.25 18.36 2.79
C SER A 98 11.16 18.24 1.75
N ILE A 99 9.99 18.76 2.10
CA ILE A 99 8.86 19.03 1.21
C ILE A 99 8.58 20.52 1.31
N GLY A 100 8.76 21.26 0.21
CA GLY A 100 8.64 22.72 0.23
C GLY A 100 9.16 23.35 -1.04
N HIS A 101 9.92 24.42 -0.92
CA HIS A 101 10.53 25.16 -2.02
C HIS A 101 12.03 24.90 -2.09
N GLY A 102 12.49 24.24 -3.15
CA GLY A 102 13.92 24.02 -3.42
C GLY A 102 14.54 25.12 -4.25
N GLY A 103 15.81 25.49 -3.99
CA GLY A 103 16.46 26.49 -4.80
C GLY A 103 17.78 27.05 -4.26
N ASN A 104 18.16 28.20 -4.81
CA ASN A 104 19.33 28.95 -4.41
C ASN A 104 18.90 30.16 -3.55
N PRO A 105 19.20 30.17 -2.24
CA PRO A 105 18.73 31.21 -1.33
C PRO A 105 19.34 32.60 -1.57
N PHE A 106 20.32 32.72 -2.45
CA PHE A 106 20.91 34.02 -2.83
C PHE A 106 20.19 34.68 -4.01
N THR A 107 19.37 33.96 -4.74
CA THR A 107 18.70 34.44 -5.96
C THR A 107 17.19 34.20 -5.95
N MET A 108 16.69 33.38 -5.01
CA MET A 108 15.27 33.00 -4.89
C MET A 108 14.76 33.26 -3.48
N ASP A 109 13.52 33.69 -3.36
CA ASP A 109 12.85 33.93 -2.08
C ASP A 109 12.16 32.64 -1.56
N GLY A 110 12.10 32.49 -0.24
CA GLY A 110 11.32 31.40 0.41
C GLY A 110 11.90 30.01 0.22
N VAL A 111 13.20 29.87 0.00
CA VAL A 111 13.87 28.58 -0.17
C VAL A 111 13.94 27.82 1.16
N ASP A 112 13.38 26.61 1.18
CA ASP A 112 13.39 25.69 2.33
C ASP A 112 14.61 24.77 2.33
N PHE A 113 15.15 24.42 1.15
CA PHE A 113 16.32 23.56 1.00
C PHE A 113 17.15 23.90 -0.24
N VAL A 114 18.46 23.70 -0.12
CA VAL A 114 19.44 24.21 -1.08
C VAL A 114 19.75 23.19 -2.18
N LEU A 115 19.80 23.67 -3.41
CA LEU A 115 20.24 22.92 -4.58
C LEU A 115 21.61 23.42 -5.04
N GLY A 116 22.43 22.53 -5.57
CA GLY A 116 23.76 22.85 -6.08
C GLY A 116 24.04 22.21 -7.42
N SER A 117 25.28 22.38 -7.90
CA SER A 117 25.70 21.85 -9.21
C SER A 117 25.68 20.32 -9.29
N SER A 118 25.66 19.61 -8.15
CA SER A 118 25.57 18.14 -8.05
C SER A 118 24.14 17.62 -7.91
N THR A 119 23.14 18.50 -7.83
CA THR A 119 21.75 18.09 -7.67
C THR A 119 21.15 17.65 -9.00
N GLU A 120 20.62 16.43 -9.07
CA GLU A 120 19.81 15.94 -10.19
C GLU A 120 18.38 16.50 -10.11
N VAL A 121 17.76 16.75 -11.26
CA VAL A 121 16.42 17.32 -11.34
C VAL A 121 15.45 16.38 -12.04
N VAL A 122 14.36 16.05 -11.38
CA VAL A 122 13.20 15.36 -11.96
C VAL A 122 12.04 16.34 -12.05
N SER A 123 11.63 16.66 -13.27
CA SER A 123 10.49 17.56 -13.53
C SER A 123 9.16 16.84 -13.27
N ALA A 124 8.31 17.42 -12.44
CA ALA A 124 6.99 16.88 -12.10
C ALA A 124 5.84 17.88 -12.27
N GLU A 125 6.04 18.89 -13.13
CA GLU A 125 4.99 19.85 -13.50
C GLU A 125 3.78 19.10 -14.08
N GLY A 126 2.64 19.18 -13.38
CA GLY A 126 1.41 18.48 -13.77
C GLY A 126 1.34 17.00 -13.40
N LEU A 127 2.36 16.45 -12.74
CA LEU A 127 2.33 15.09 -12.20
C LEU A 127 1.86 15.09 -10.73
N ILE A 128 1.24 13.97 -10.33
CA ILE A 128 0.93 13.66 -8.93
C ILE A 128 2.12 12.88 -8.35
N ALA A 129 2.58 13.25 -7.16
CA ALA A 129 3.56 12.50 -6.38
C ALA A 129 2.89 11.83 -5.18
N THR A 130 2.99 10.50 -5.07
CA THR A 130 2.52 9.73 -3.90
C THR A 130 3.67 9.03 -3.22
N PRO A 131 3.50 8.63 -1.93
CA PRO A 131 4.35 7.60 -1.36
C PRO A 131 4.30 6.33 -2.20
N GLY A 132 5.36 5.54 -2.18
CA GLY A 132 5.30 4.17 -2.66
C GLY A 132 4.25 3.37 -1.89
N PHE A 133 3.43 2.61 -2.61
CA PHE A 133 2.36 1.83 -2.02
C PHE A 133 2.92 0.65 -1.22
N VAL A 134 2.17 0.23 -0.20
CA VAL A 134 2.51 -0.85 0.73
C VAL A 134 1.44 -1.91 0.67
N ASP A 135 1.82 -3.14 0.38
CA ASP A 135 0.94 -4.31 0.40
C ASP A 135 1.39 -5.29 1.49
N THR A 136 0.47 -5.67 2.36
CA THR A 136 0.76 -6.49 3.54
C THR A 136 0.10 -7.87 3.49
N HIS A 137 -0.35 -8.31 2.30
CA HIS A 137 -0.92 -9.63 2.10
C HIS A 137 -0.32 -10.27 0.83
N ILE A 138 0.95 -10.73 0.96
CA ILE A 138 1.73 -11.24 -0.16
C ILE A 138 2.01 -12.73 0.02
N HIS A 139 1.60 -13.53 -0.98
CA HIS A 139 2.03 -14.91 -1.15
C HIS A 139 3.27 -14.94 -2.05
N TRP A 140 4.42 -15.29 -1.50
CA TRP A 140 5.67 -15.33 -2.26
C TRP A 140 5.75 -16.60 -3.13
N ILE A 141 4.94 -16.65 -4.20
CA ILE A 141 4.86 -17.80 -5.13
C ILE A 141 5.89 -17.66 -6.26
N SER A 142 5.95 -16.50 -6.92
CA SER A 142 6.96 -16.26 -7.95
C SER A 142 7.54 -14.85 -7.86
N PRO A 143 8.81 -14.66 -8.29
CA PRO A 143 9.45 -13.36 -8.25
C PRO A 143 8.87 -12.34 -9.25
N GLN A 144 8.11 -12.76 -10.23
CA GLN A 144 7.47 -11.88 -11.21
C GLN A 144 6.61 -10.82 -10.54
N GLN A 145 5.96 -11.14 -9.42
CA GLN A 145 5.13 -10.18 -8.68
C GLN A 145 5.88 -8.91 -8.23
N VAL A 146 7.21 -8.94 -8.12
CA VAL A 146 7.99 -7.73 -7.81
C VAL A 146 7.96 -6.73 -8.96
N MET A 147 8.02 -7.22 -10.21
CA MET A 147 7.88 -6.37 -11.38
C MET A 147 6.46 -5.82 -11.50
N ASP A 148 5.47 -6.67 -11.24
CA ASP A 148 4.04 -6.28 -11.24
C ASP A 148 3.79 -5.22 -10.16
N ALA A 149 4.37 -5.40 -8.95
CA ALA A 149 4.29 -4.44 -7.86
C ALA A 149 4.89 -3.08 -8.24
N LEU A 150 6.14 -3.04 -8.69
CA LEU A 150 6.81 -1.80 -9.09
C LEU A 150 6.07 -1.10 -10.22
N SER A 151 5.59 -1.86 -11.23
CA SER A 151 4.82 -1.31 -12.35
C SER A 151 3.46 -0.73 -11.95
N ALA A 152 2.99 -1.02 -10.74
CA ALA A 152 1.77 -0.49 -10.14
C ALA A 152 2.02 0.46 -8.96
N GLY A 153 3.28 0.87 -8.73
CA GLY A 153 3.65 1.84 -7.70
C GLY A 153 3.84 1.27 -6.29
N PHE A 154 3.83 -0.06 -6.13
CA PHE A 154 4.14 -0.70 -4.85
C PHE A 154 5.65 -0.82 -4.67
N THR A 155 6.16 -0.28 -3.56
CA THR A 155 7.59 -0.31 -3.21
C THR A 155 7.88 -1.16 -1.98
N THR A 156 6.83 -1.62 -1.27
CA THR A 156 6.94 -2.38 -0.03
C THR A 156 5.94 -3.53 0.00
N LEU A 157 6.43 -4.74 0.25
CA LEU A 157 5.65 -5.98 0.27
C LEU A 157 5.92 -6.77 1.56
N ILE A 158 4.86 -7.04 2.34
CA ILE A 158 4.91 -7.87 3.55
C ILE A 158 4.07 -9.12 3.34
N GLY A 159 4.62 -10.27 3.67
CA GLY A 159 3.91 -11.54 3.57
C GLY A 159 4.82 -12.73 3.77
N GLY A 160 4.45 -13.90 3.28
CA GLY A 160 5.21 -15.12 3.46
C GLY A 160 5.07 -16.10 2.29
N GLY A 161 5.92 -17.09 2.27
CA GLY A 161 5.92 -18.14 1.26
C GLY A 161 7.31 -18.61 0.86
N THR A 162 7.34 -19.64 0.03
CA THR A 162 8.58 -20.33 -0.40
C THR A 162 8.52 -20.79 -1.86
N GLY A 163 7.71 -20.14 -2.70
CA GLY A 163 7.44 -20.61 -4.06
C GLY A 163 6.07 -21.30 -4.17
N PRO A 164 5.75 -21.98 -5.27
CA PRO A 164 4.43 -22.55 -5.55
C PRO A 164 4.14 -23.84 -4.76
N ALA A 165 4.47 -23.85 -3.47
CA ALA A 165 4.11 -24.92 -2.54
C ALA A 165 2.69 -24.73 -2.02
N GLU A 166 2.00 -25.79 -1.63
CA GLU A 166 0.59 -25.74 -1.20
C GLU A 166 0.41 -24.79 0.01
N GLY A 167 1.34 -24.87 1.00
CA GLY A 167 1.31 -23.94 2.13
C GLY A 167 1.46 -22.47 1.74
N THR A 168 2.17 -22.14 0.66
CA THR A 168 2.31 -20.77 0.16
C THR A 168 1.09 -20.33 -0.65
N LYS A 169 0.50 -21.23 -1.44
CA LYS A 169 -0.70 -20.92 -2.22
C LYS A 169 -1.86 -20.53 -1.31
N ALA A 170 -2.05 -21.26 -0.22
CA ALA A 170 -3.12 -20.99 0.74
C ALA A 170 -2.76 -19.91 1.77
N THR A 171 -1.48 -19.78 2.16
CA THR A 171 -1.10 -18.95 3.31
C THR A 171 0.10 -18.03 3.04
N THR A 172 0.18 -16.92 3.75
CA THR A 172 1.35 -16.02 3.71
C THR A 172 2.38 -16.43 4.78
N VAL A 173 2.84 -17.67 4.74
CA VAL A 173 3.73 -18.25 5.75
C VAL A 173 5.06 -18.67 5.17
N THR A 174 6.17 -18.21 5.79
CA THR A 174 7.51 -18.75 5.60
C THR A 174 7.86 -19.60 6.84
N PRO A 175 7.78 -20.93 6.77
CA PRO A 175 7.50 -21.76 7.95
C PRO A 175 8.71 -22.00 8.88
N GLY A 176 9.93 -21.74 8.49
CA GLY A 176 11.07 -22.08 9.35
C GLY A 176 12.34 -21.33 9.01
N SER A 177 13.33 -21.41 9.89
CA SER A 177 14.60 -20.67 9.79
C SER A 177 15.36 -20.94 8.48
N TRP A 178 15.35 -22.17 7.99
CA TRP A 178 15.99 -22.50 6.71
C TRP A 178 15.27 -21.80 5.55
N ASN A 179 13.93 -21.85 5.54
CA ASN A 179 13.10 -21.21 4.52
C ASN A 179 13.29 -19.69 4.53
N LEU A 180 13.31 -19.06 5.71
CA LEU A 180 13.56 -17.63 5.85
C LEU A 180 14.90 -17.23 5.20
N ARG A 181 15.99 -17.92 5.54
CA ARG A 181 17.31 -17.62 4.95
C ARG A 181 17.30 -17.77 3.43
N MET A 182 16.67 -18.82 2.90
CA MET A 182 16.56 -19.02 1.46
C MET A 182 15.79 -17.88 0.79
N MET A 183 14.67 -17.46 1.37
CA MET A 183 13.84 -16.38 0.84
C MET A 183 14.52 -15.01 0.99
N PHE A 184 15.24 -14.75 2.07
CA PHE A 184 16.04 -13.52 2.21
C PHE A 184 17.04 -13.36 1.06
N ARG A 185 17.81 -14.42 0.77
CA ARG A 185 18.78 -14.43 -0.33
C ARG A 185 18.14 -14.28 -1.70
N ALA A 186 16.97 -14.93 -1.91
CA ALA A 186 16.24 -14.85 -3.17
C ALA A 186 15.67 -13.44 -3.41
N LEU A 187 15.05 -12.84 -2.39
CA LEU A 187 14.44 -11.51 -2.47
C LEU A 187 15.49 -10.38 -2.44
N ASP A 188 16.70 -10.64 -1.95
CA ASP A 188 17.79 -9.66 -1.98
C ASP A 188 18.20 -9.26 -3.40
N LEU A 189 17.74 -9.96 -4.43
CA LEU A 189 18.00 -9.64 -5.83
C LEU A 189 17.09 -8.53 -6.40
N TYR A 190 16.04 -8.16 -5.70
CA TYR A 190 14.97 -7.28 -6.22
C TYR A 190 14.89 -5.95 -5.46
N PRO A 191 14.64 -4.82 -6.13
CA PRO A 191 14.60 -3.49 -5.53
C PRO A 191 13.23 -3.22 -4.89
N ILE A 192 12.85 -4.03 -3.92
CA ILE A 192 11.60 -3.90 -3.17
C ILE A 192 11.90 -3.95 -1.67
N ASN A 193 11.24 -3.15 -0.87
CA ASN A 193 11.27 -3.36 0.58
C ASN A 193 10.40 -4.57 0.91
N TYR A 194 10.85 -5.43 1.80
CA TYR A 194 10.05 -6.59 2.17
C TYR A 194 10.25 -7.01 3.61
N GLY A 195 9.24 -7.74 4.12
CA GLY A 195 9.30 -8.47 5.38
C GLY A 195 8.65 -9.83 5.21
N LEU A 196 9.17 -10.84 5.91
CA LEU A 196 8.63 -12.20 5.85
C LEU A 196 7.91 -12.56 7.15
N THR A 197 6.65 -13.00 7.01
CA THR A 197 5.86 -13.52 8.11
C THR A 197 6.07 -15.03 8.29
N ALA A 198 6.22 -15.44 9.53
CA ALA A 198 6.38 -16.83 9.92
C ALA A 198 5.05 -17.47 10.35
N LYS A 199 5.07 -18.77 10.60
CA LYS A 199 3.90 -19.51 11.05
C LYS A 199 3.58 -19.19 12.51
N GLY A 200 2.36 -18.71 12.79
CA GLY A 200 1.77 -18.73 14.12
C GLY A 200 1.48 -20.18 14.56
N SER A 201 1.81 -20.51 15.79
CA SER A 201 1.83 -21.91 16.27
C SER A 201 1.54 -21.98 17.78
N SER A 202 1.17 -23.16 18.26
CA SER A 202 1.12 -23.48 19.70
C SER A 202 2.51 -23.83 20.28
N SER A 203 3.58 -23.64 19.52
CA SER A 203 4.96 -23.89 19.98
C SER A 203 5.73 -22.56 20.06
N SER A 204 5.80 -21.97 21.25
CA SER A 204 6.58 -20.76 21.51
C SER A 204 8.05 -20.91 21.09
N LEU A 205 8.68 -22.04 21.38
CA LEU A 205 10.06 -22.31 20.99
C LEU A 205 10.30 -22.23 19.48
N ALA A 206 9.40 -22.83 18.68
CA ALA A 206 9.52 -22.78 17.23
C ALA A 206 9.32 -21.34 16.68
N MET A 207 8.39 -20.61 17.28
CA MET A 207 8.13 -19.20 16.92
C MET A 207 9.29 -18.27 17.31
N GLU A 208 9.89 -18.45 18.49
CA GLU A 208 11.10 -17.71 18.91
C GLU A 208 12.25 -17.92 17.93
N GLN A 209 12.52 -19.17 17.53
CA GLN A 209 13.60 -19.47 16.60
C GLN A 209 13.46 -18.74 15.24
N VAL A 210 12.25 -18.58 14.72
CA VAL A 210 12.04 -17.89 13.46
C VAL A 210 12.09 -16.37 13.59
N LEU A 211 11.65 -15.81 14.73
CA LEU A 211 11.86 -14.38 15.04
C LEU A 211 13.36 -14.08 15.17
N ASP A 212 14.09 -14.87 15.93
CA ASP A 212 15.54 -14.74 16.06
C ASP A 212 16.29 -14.88 14.71
N GLN A 213 15.66 -15.47 13.71
CA GLN A 213 16.20 -15.56 12.35
C GLN A 213 15.80 -14.37 11.47
N GLY A 214 14.88 -13.50 11.91
CA GLY A 214 14.52 -12.28 11.21
C GLY A 214 13.12 -12.26 10.58
N ALA A 215 12.21 -13.15 10.97
CA ALA A 215 10.80 -12.97 10.61
C ALA A 215 10.27 -11.64 11.20
N CYS A 216 9.49 -10.89 10.44
CA CYS A 216 8.96 -9.58 10.86
C CYS A 216 7.62 -9.68 11.61
N GLY A 217 7.05 -10.87 11.72
CA GLY A 217 5.75 -11.13 12.35
C GLY A 217 5.25 -12.54 12.10
N PHE A 218 4.00 -12.77 12.46
CA PHE A 218 3.37 -14.08 12.32
C PHE A 218 2.12 -14.02 11.45
N LYS A 219 1.84 -15.15 10.80
CA LYS A 219 0.55 -15.44 10.15
C LYS A 219 -0.10 -16.66 10.81
N ILE A 220 -1.35 -16.49 11.20
CA ILE A 220 -2.24 -17.58 11.65
C ILE A 220 -3.20 -17.90 10.51
N HIS A 221 -3.35 -19.19 10.19
CA HIS A 221 -4.21 -19.68 9.12
C HIS A 221 -4.78 -21.06 9.44
N GLU A 222 -6.05 -21.30 9.08
CA GLU A 222 -6.74 -22.56 9.32
C GLU A 222 -6.05 -23.77 8.68
N ASP A 223 -5.54 -23.65 7.46
CA ASP A 223 -4.84 -24.75 6.76
C ASP A 223 -3.60 -25.26 7.50
N TRP A 224 -3.06 -24.44 8.42
CA TRP A 224 -1.99 -24.82 9.34
C TRP A 224 -2.48 -25.17 10.75
N GLY A 225 -3.79 -25.02 11.00
CA GLY A 225 -4.43 -25.14 12.31
C GLY A 225 -4.41 -23.83 13.08
N ALA A 226 -5.60 -23.33 13.41
CA ALA A 226 -5.79 -22.02 14.06
C ALA A 226 -6.73 -22.10 15.26
N MET A 227 -6.58 -23.16 16.04
CA MET A 227 -7.33 -23.32 17.28
C MET A 227 -7.09 -22.14 18.25
N PRO A 228 -8.01 -21.82 19.16
CA PRO A 228 -7.86 -20.70 20.11
C PRO A 228 -6.51 -20.65 20.82
N ARG A 229 -5.93 -21.81 21.15
CA ARG A 229 -4.58 -21.89 21.74
C ARG A 229 -3.49 -21.38 20.80
N VAL A 230 -3.59 -21.62 19.49
CA VAL A 230 -2.61 -21.11 18.51
C VAL A 230 -2.68 -19.59 18.45
N VAL A 231 -3.89 -19.03 18.48
CA VAL A 231 -4.11 -17.57 18.51
C VAL A 231 -3.50 -16.97 19.77
N ASP A 232 -3.81 -17.56 20.93
CA ASP A 232 -3.35 -17.08 22.24
C ASP A 232 -1.83 -17.14 22.39
N GLU A 233 -1.20 -18.27 22.10
CA GLU A 233 0.27 -18.44 22.18
C GLU A 233 1.00 -17.51 21.22
N THR A 234 0.48 -17.34 19.99
CA THR A 234 1.09 -16.46 19.00
C THR A 234 1.03 -14.99 19.43
N LEU A 235 -0.14 -14.52 19.91
CA LEU A 235 -0.31 -13.16 20.39
C LEU A 235 0.51 -12.89 21.66
N THR A 236 0.61 -13.86 22.57
CA THR A 236 1.43 -13.75 23.78
C THR A 236 2.90 -13.53 23.45
N LEU A 237 3.45 -14.31 22.50
CA LEU A 237 4.82 -14.10 22.07
C LEU A 237 4.99 -12.79 21.28
N ALA A 238 4.03 -12.44 20.45
CA ALA A 238 4.06 -11.18 19.69
C ALA A 238 4.07 -9.95 20.61
N ASP A 239 3.29 -9.99 21.71
CA ASP A 239 3.29 -8.91 22.72
C ASP A 239 4.65 -8.77 23.43
N LEU A 240 5.36 -9.88 23.64
CA LEU A 240 6.70 -9.87 24.23
C LEU A 240 7.80 -9.38 23.27
N ARG A 241 7.65 -9.59 21.98
CA ARG A 241 8.70 -9.38 20.96
C ARG A 241 8.40 -8.19 20.03
N ASP A 242 7.34 -7.46 20.27
CA ASP A 242 6.86 -6.30 19.47
C ASP A 242 6.83 -6.60 17.97
N VAL A 243 6.09 -7.63 17.57
CA VAL A 243 5.85 -7.99 16.17
C VAL A 243 4.36 -8.10 15.88
N GLN A 244 3.97 -7.88 14.62
CA GLN A 244 2.55 -8.00 14.23
C GLN A 244 2.14 -9.46 14.04
N VAL A 245 0.88 -9.75 14.39
CA VAL A 245 0.20 -10.99 14.05
C VAL A 245 -0.87 -10.71 13.01
N THR A 246 -0.81 -11.41 11.90
CA THR A 246 -1.86 -11.41 10.89
C THR A 246 -2.67 -12.69 10.99
N ILE A 247 -3.99 -12.58 10.88
CA ILE A 247 -4.89 -13.73 10.95
C ILE A 247 -5.75 -13.81 9.68
N HIS A 248 -5.85 -15.00 9.11
CA HIS A 248 -6.93 -15.35 8.18
C HIS A 248 -8.21 -15.32 9.00
N THR A 249 -9.09 -14.36 8.72
CA THR A 249 -10.01 -13.80 9.72
C THR A 249 -10.90 -14.83 10.39
N ASP A 250 -11.26 -15.88 9.71
CA ASP A 250 -12.22 -16.84 10.18
C ASP A 250 -11.61 -18.19 10.60
N THR A 251 -10.38 -18.17 11.04
CA THR A 251 -9.60 -19.37 11.34
C THR A 251 -10.12 -20.20 12.50
N SER A 252 -10.80 -19.60 13.48
CA SER A 252 -11.34 -20.36 14.60
C SER A 252 -12.65 -21.08 14.28
N ASN A 253 -13.15 -20.97 13.06
CA ASN A 253 -14.37 -21.64 12.62
C ASN A 253 -14.30 -23.15 12.53
N GLU A 254 -13.13 -23.72 12.47
CA GLU A 254 -13.04 -25.18 12.63
C GLU A 254 -13.61 -25.64 13.97
N SER A 255 -13.72 -24.72 14.95
CA SER A 255 -14.10 -25.06 16.31
C SER A 255 -15.00 -24.06 17.03
N GLY A 256 -15.45 -22.96 16.39
CA GLY A 256 -16.16 -21.92 17.11
C GLY A 256 -16.89 -20.90 16.25
N PHE A 257 -17.37 -19.87 16.91
CA PHE A 257 -18.11 -18.75 16.37
C PHE A 257 -17.28 -17.45 16.49
N PHE A 258 -17.80 -16.32 15.98
CA PHE A 258 -17.16 -15.01 16.08
C PHE A 258 -16.69 -14.69 17.52
N GLU A 259 -17.51 -14.96 18.54
CA GLU A 259 -17.19 -14.74 19.94
C GLU A 259 -16.00 -15.60 20.44
N ASP A 260 -15.78 -16.78 19.85
CA ASP A 260 -14.63 -17.64 20.17
C ASP A 260 -13.34 -17.02 19.64
N THR A 261 -13.39 -16.45 18.42
CA THR A 261 -12.28 -15.69 17.86
C THR A 261 -11.93 -14.48 18.72
N LEU A 262 -12.91 -13.67 19.13
CA LEU A 262 -12.68 -12.52 20.01
C LEU A 262 -12.09 -12.93 21.36
N ARG A 263 -12.58 -14.02 21.97
CA ARG A 263 -12.03 -14.53 23.23
C ARG A 263 -10.56 -14.95 23.09
N ALA A 264 -10.20 -15.59 21.97
CA ALA A 264 -8.82 -15.99 21.74
C ALA A 264 -7.90 -14.78 21.52
N ILE A 265 -8.39 -13.72 20.86
CA ILE A 265 -7.67 -12.46 20.67
C ILE A 265 -7.52 -11.71 21.99
N ASP A 266 -8.53 -11.73 22.86
CA ASP A 266 -8.53 -11.13 24.20
C ASP A 266 -8.10 -9.65 24.22
N GLY A 267 -8.68 -8.85 23.35
CA GLY A 267 -8.43 -7.40 23.28
C GLY A 267 -7.02 -6.99 22.81
N ARG A 268 -6.16 -7.96 22.41
CA ARG A 268 -4.80 -7.70 21.90
C ARG A 268 -4.84 -7.20 20.47
N THR A 269 -3.83 -6.43 20.07
CA THR A 269 -3.68 -5.96 18.69
C THR A 269 -3.51 -7.12 17.72
N ILE A 270 -4.29 -7.10 16.63
CA ILE A 270 -4.19 -8.09 15.55
C ILE A 270 -4.59 -7.48 14.22
N HIS A 271 -3.89 -7.85 13.13
CA HIS A 271 -4.27 -7.51 11.76
C HIS A 271 -5.15 -8.62 11.18
N ALA A 272 -6.42 -8.35 10.96
CA ALA A 272 -7.37 -9.27 10.37
C ALA A 272 -7.46 -9.06 8.85
N TYR A 273 -7.16 -10.12 8.08
CA TYR A 273 -7.25 -10.13 6.62
C TYR A 273 -8.69 -10.40 6.15
N HIS A 274 -9.08 -9.92 4.96
CA HIS A 274 -10.37 -10.15 4.29
C HIS A 274 -11.55 -10.32 5.27
N VAL A 275 -11.76 -9.26 6.08
CA VAL A 275 -12.69 -9.27 7.23
C VAL A 275 -14.16 -9.48 6.90
N GLU A 276 -14.55 -9.45 5.62
CA GLU A 276 -15.90 -9.77 5.17
C GLU A 276 -16.18 -11.28 5.17
N GLY A 277 -15.14 -12.13 5.26
CA GLY A 277 -15.23 -13.56 5.40
C GLY A 277 -15.12 -14.37 4.11
N ALA A 278 -15.15 -13.76 2.92
CA ALA A 278 -15.08 -14.50 1.64
C ALA A 278 -13.71 -15.16 1.38
N GLY A 279 -12.68 -14.84 2.15
CA GLY A 279 -11.37 -15.50 2.08
C GLY A 279 -11.35 -16.91 2.67
N GLY A 280 -12.43 -17.39 3.31
CA GLY A 280 -12.45 -18.72 3.85
C GLY A 280 -13.17 -18.91 5.17
N GLY A 281 -14.02 -17.99 5.58
CA GLY A 281 -14.68 -18.07 6.86
C GLY A 281 -16.04 -18.75 6.88
N HIS A 282 -16.32 -19.52 7.94
CA HIS A 282 -17.65 -20.10 8.18
C HIS A 282 -18.61 -19.19 8.89
N ALA A 283 -18.12 -18.38 9.87
CA ALA A 283 -19.00 -17.57 10.68
C ALA A 283 -19.71 -16.55 9.81
N PRO A 284 -21.03 -16.60 9.69
CA PRO A 284 -21.77 -15.69 8.82
C PRO A 284 -21.65 -14.24 9.27
N ASP A 285 -21.24 -14.01 10.51
CA ASP A 285 -21.15 -12.71 11.15
C ASP A 285 -19.71 -12.23 11.40
N ILE A 286 -18.71 -12.88 10.80
CA ILE A 286 -17.30 -12.55 11.04
C ILE A 286 -16.94 -11.09 10.67
N ILE A 287 -17.64 -10.46 9.74
CA ILE A 287 -17.45 -9.05 9.36
C ILE A 287 -17.61 -8.10 10.57
N ARG A 288 -18.28 -8.53 11.65
CA ARG A 288 -18.40 -7.79 12.92
C ARG A 288 -17.05 -7.41 13.51
N ILE A 289 -16.00 -8.19 13.20
CA ILE A 289 -14.63 -7.94 13.67
C ILE A 289 -14.09 -6.58 13.23
N ALA A 290 -14.61 -6.02 12.12
CA ALA A 290 -14.23 -4.68 11.66
C ALA A 290 -14.72 -3.56 12.60
N GLY A 291 -15.63 -3.84 13.52
CA GLY A 291 -16.10 -2.93 14.58
C GLY A 291 -15.28 -2.99 15.86
N GLU A 292 -14.31 -3.89 15.99
CA GLU A 292 -13.54 -4.07 17.22
C GLU A 292 -12.38 -3.07 17.31
N PRO A 293 -12.18 -2.41 18.48
CA PRO A 293 -11.22 -1.32 18.61
C PRO A 293 -9.74 -1.74 18.50
N ASN A 294 -9.42 -2.96 18.87
CA ASN A 294 -8.07 -3.53 18.86
C ASN A 294 -7.73 -4.29 17.56
N VAL A 295 -8.69 -4.44 16.66
CA VAL A 295 -8.50 -5.10 15.38
C VAL A 295 -8.18 -4.10 14.30
N LEU A 296 -7.16 -4.39 13.51
CA LEU A 296 -6.73 -3.62 12.35
C LEU A 296 -7.20 -4.37 11.08
N PRO A 297 -8.38 -4.01 10.53
CA PRO A 297 -9.00 -4.80 9.48
C PRO A 297 -8.49 -4.41 8.09
N SER A 298 -8.34 -5.42 7.24
CA SER A 298 -8.09 -5.24 5.81
C SER A 298 -9.03 -6.04 4.93
N SER A 299 -9.25 -5.54 3.72
CA SER A 299 -9.85 -6.28 2.61
C SER A 299 -8.79 -6.71 1.62
N THR A 300 -9.14 -7.65 0.76
CA THR A 300 -8.34 -8.04 -0.40
C THR A 300 -9.02 -7.63 -1.70
N ASN A 301 -8.25 -7.38 -2.73
CA ASN A 301 -8.76 -6.79 -3.97
C ASN A 301 -9.75 -7.68 -4.76
N PRO A 302 -9.78 -9.03 -4.66
CA PRO A 302 -10.75 -9.83 -5.40
C PRO A 302 -12.22 -9.49 -5.15
N THR A 303 -12.58 -9.11 -3.92
CA THR A 303 -13.97 -8.74 -3.56
C THR A 303 -14.28 -7.27 -3.82
N LYS A 304 -13.29 -6.47 -4.25
CA LYS A 304 -13.40 -5.00 -4.32
C LYS A 304 -13.25 -4.43 -5.74
N PRO A 305 -14.10 -3.49 -6.09
CA PRO A 305 -15.42 -3.25 -5.50
C PRO A 305 -16.36 -4.42 -5.82
N TYR A 306 -17.43 -4.59 -5.04
CA TYR A 306 -18.46 -5.59 -5.32
C TYR A 306 -19.14 -5.32 -6.68
N THR A 307 -19.10 -6.32 -7.58
CA THR A 307 -19.62 -6.27 -8.95
C THR A 307 -20.55 -7.46 -9.22
N VAL A 308 -21.23 -7.43 -10.35
CA VAL A 308 -22.13 -8.52 -10.80
C VAL A 308 -21.43 -9.87 -11.02
N HIS A 309 -20.10 -9.89 -11.09
CA HIS A 309 -19.31 -11.13 -11.32
C HIS A 309 -18.49 -11.55 -10.11
N THR A 310 -18.47 -10.75 -9.04
CA THR A 310 -17.56 -10.98 -7.90
C THR A 310 -17.81 -12.33 -7.23
N TYR A 311 -19.07 -12.77 -7.13
CA TYR A 311 -19.40 -14.04 -6.48
C TYR A 311 -18.79 -15.25 -7.21
N GLU A 312 -19.04 -15.38 -8.51
CA GLU A 312 -18.57 -16.53 -9.30
C GLU A 312 -17.04 -16.54 -9.41
N GLU A 313 -16.43 -15.38 -9.67
CA GLU A 313 -14.97 -15.26 -9.75
C GLU A 313 -14.31 -15.65 -8.42
N HIS A 314 -14.89 -15.24 -7.31
CA HIS A 314 -14.35 -15.53 -5.99
C HIS A 314 -14.49 -17.01 -5.61
N LEU A 315 -15.61 -17.63 -5.98
CA LEU A 315 -15.84 -19.08 -5.78
C LEU A 315 -14.78 -19.92 -6.49
N ASP A 316 -14.50 -19.63 -7.77
CA ASP A 316 -13.49 -20.33 -8.54
C ASP A 316 -12.08 -20.18 -7.93
N MET A 317 -11.73 -18.97 -7.52
CA MET A 317 -10.43 -18.68 -6.89
C MET A 317 -10.29 -19.42 -5.55
N LEU A 318 -11.32 -19.39 -4.71
CA LEU A 318 -11.32 -20.05 -3.40
C LEU A 318 -11.12 -21.56 -3.55
N MET A 319 -11.82 -22.18 -4.48
CA MET A 319 -11.66 -23.60 -4.76
C MET A 319 -10.24 -23.96 -5.19
N ALA A 320 -9.64 -23.13 -6.06
CA ALA A 320 -8.28 -23.36 -6.56
C ALA A 320 -7.22 -23.20 -5.46
N VAL A 321 -7.33 -22.17 -4.63
CA VAL A 321 -6.32 -21.82 -3.61
C VAL A 321 -6.34 -22.79 -2.44
N HIS A 322 -7.53 -23.20 -1.98
CA HIS A 322 -7.68 -24.15 -0.86
C HIS A 322 -7.64 -25.62 -1.30
N HIS A 323 -7.20 -25.91 -2.53
CA HIS A 323 -7.05 -27.26 -3.06
C HIS A 323 -8.35 -28.08 -3.01
N LEU A 324 -9.49 -27.40 -3.21
CA LEU A 324 -10.81 -28.02 -3.28
C LEU A 324 -11.08 -28.60 -4.67
N ASN A 325 -11.85 -29.68 -4.72
CA ASN A 325 -12.13 -30.38 -5.97
C ASN A 325 -13.55 -30.10 -6.46
N PRO A 326 -13.76 -29.43 -7.62
CA PRO A 326 -15.09 -29.12 -8.14
C PRO A 326 -15.94 -30.35 -8.51
N LYS A 327 -15.35 -31.56 -8.49
CA LYS A 327 -16.05 -32.82 -8.71
C LYS A 327 -16.54 -33.48 -7.41
N VAL A 328 -16.18 -32.91 -6.26
CA VAL A 328 -16.58 -33.40 -4.95
C VAL A 328 -17.65 -32.44 -4.39
N PRO A 329 -18.94 -32.89 -4.27
CA PRO A 329 -20.02 -32.02 -3.84
C PRO A 329 -19.79 -31.37 -2.47
N GLU A 330 -19.13 -32.07 -1.56
CA GLU A 330 -18.80 -31.57 -0.22
C GLU A 330 -17.82 -30.40 -0.30
N ASP A 331 -16.81 -30.46 -1.18
CA ASP A 331 -15.86 -29.38 -1.40
C ASP A 331 -16.55 -28.15 -1.99
N VAL A 332 -17.46 -28.35 -2.94
CA VAL A 332 -18.27 -27.27 -3.53
C VAL A 332 -19.14 -26.60 -2.46
N SER A 333 -19.89 -27.41 -1.70
CA SER A 333 -20.74 -26.89 -0.63
C SER A 333 -19.94 -26.14 0.46
N TYR A 334 -18.73 -26.63 0.76
CA TYR A 334 -17.82 -25.97 1.66
C TYR A 334 -17.41 -24.59 1.14
N ALA A 335 -17.03 -24.48 -0.14
CA ALA A 335 -16.67 -23.22 -0.76
C ALA A 335 -17.85 -22.24 -0.82
N GLU A 336 -19.03 -22.69 -1.27
CA GLU A 336 -20.24 -21.87 -1.35
C GLU A 336 -20.67 -21.32 0.01
N SER A 337 -20.49 -22.08 1.10
CA SER A 337 -20.86 -21.64 2.44
C SER A 337 -20.05 -20.44 2.95
N ARG A 338 -18.94 -20.11 2.30
CA ARG A 338 -17.98 -19.07 2.72
C ARG A 338 -18.13 -17.76 1.95
N ILE A 339 -18.90 -17.74 0.87
CA ILE A 339 -19.05 -16.56 0.01
C ILE A 339 -20.46 -16.03 0.15
N ARG A 340 -20.58 -14.73 0.47
CA ARG A 340 -21.87 -14.07 0.74
C ARG A 340 -21.89 -12.69 0.09
N GLU A 341 -22.83 -12.47 -0.81
CA GLU A 341 -22.98 -11.18 -1.52
C GLU A 341 -23.26 -10.04 -0.56
N GLU A 342 -24.03 -10.31 0.51
CA GLU A 342 -24.43 -9.32 1.49
C GLU A 342 -23.22 -8.77 2.27
N THR A 343 -22.28 -9.61 2.64
CA THR A 343 -21.05 -9.17 3.35
C THR A 343 -20.10 -8.45 2.40
N MET A 344 -19.95 -8.90 1.16
CA MET A 344 -19.16 -8.21 0.13
C MET A 344 -19.73 -6.82 -0.20
N ALA A 345 -21.05 -6.70 -0.26
CA ALA A 345 -21.72 -5.41 -0.47
C ALA A 345 -21.54 -4.47 0.72
N ALA A 346 -21.71 -4.98 1.95
CA ALA A 346 -21.52 -4.20 3.17
C ALA A 346 -20.07 -3.74 3.35
N GLU A 347 -19.11 -4.55 2.92
CA GLU A 347 -17.68 -4.24 2.94
C GLU A 347 -17.35 -2.95 2.18
N ASP A 348 -17.96 -2.71 1.00
CA ASP A 348 -17.79 -1.46 0.25
C ASP A 348 -18.17 -0.24 1.09
N TYR A 349 -19.30 -0.32 1.81
CA TYR A 349 -19.75 0.75 2.70
C TYR A 349 -18.83 0.94 3.90
N LEU A 350 -18.37 -0.15 4.52
CA LEU A 350 -17.44 -0.11 5.65
C LEU A 350 -16.09 0.53 5.28
N HIS A 351 -15.66 0.35 4.04
CA HIS A 351 -14.51 1.08 3.53
C HIS A 351 -14.74 2.59 3.46
N ASP A 352 -15.89 3.03 2.97
CA ASP A 352 -16.16 4.45 2.76
C ASP A 352 -16.36 5.21 4.07
N ILE A 353 -16.94 4.57 5.09
CA ILE A 353 -17.02 5.17 6.44
C ILE A 353 -15.70 5.09 7.23
N GLY A 354 -14.67 4.42 6.70
CA GLY A 354 -13.37 4.26 7.37
C GLY A 354 -13.34 3.20 8.46
N ALA A 355 -14.27 2.23 8.45
CA ALA A 355 -14.27 1.12 9.39
C ALA A 355 -13.26 0.03 9.00
N ILE A 356 -13.02 -0.19 7.71
CA ILE A 356 -11.94 -1.05 7.22
C ILE A 356 -10.75 -0.18 6.86
N SER A 357 -9.63 -0.42 7.52
CA SER A 357 -8.50 0.52 7.56
C SER A 357 -7.49 0.33 6.44
N MET A 358 -7.48 -0.85 5.81
CA MET A 358 -6.48 -1.21 4.80
C MET A 358 -7.08 -1.95 3.61
N MET A 359 -6.39 -1.86 2.48
CA MET A 359 -6.60 -2.67 1.28
C MET A 359 -5.30 -3.37 0.92
N SER A 360 -5.37 -4.65 0.58
CA SER A 360 -4.23 -5.46 0.18
C SER A 360 -4.58 -6.33 -1.04
N SER A 361 -3.61 -7.08 -1.56
CA SER A 361 -3.82 -7.81 -2.80
C SER A 361 -4.30 -9.25 -2.61
N ASP A 362 -3.78 -9.96 -1.63
CA ASP A 362 -3.79 -11.43 -1.64
C ASP A 362 -2.99 -11.98 -2.85
N SER A 363 -1.81 -11.36 -3.08
CA SER A 363 -1.06 -11.49 -4.32
C SER A 363 -0.64 -12.91 -4.62
N GLN A 364 -0.90 -13.34 -5.84
CA GLN A 364 -0.62 -14.65 -6.42
C GLN A 364 -1.42 -15.83 -5.82
N ALA A 365 -2.22 -15.60 -4.75
CA ALA A 365 -3.24 -16.55 -4.31
C ALA A 365 -4.58 -16.21 -5.00
N MET A 366 -5.41 -15.39 -4.37
CA MET A 366 -6.72 -15.02 -4.92
C MET A 366 -6.71 -13.67 -5.64
N GLY A 367 -5.71 -12.80 -5.41
CA GLY A 367 -5.62 -11.49 -6.02
C GLY A 367 -4.28 -11.19 -6.68
N ARG A 368 -4.12 -9.92 -7.10
CA ARG A 368 -2.94 -9.45 -7.81
C ARG A 368 -2.49 -8.10 -7.27
N VAL A 369 -1.23 -7.97 -6.91
CA VAL A 369 -0.65 -6.71 -6.39
C VAL A 369 -0.83 -5.56 -7.40
N GLY A 370 -0.68 -5.83 -8.68
CA GLY A 370 -0.84 -4.83 -9.75
C GLY A 370 -2.24 -4.22 -9.87
N GLU A 371 -3.27 -4.85 -9.31
CA GLU A 371 -4.64 -4.36 -9.34
C GLU A 371 -5.05 -3.60 -8.07
N THR A 372 -4.29 -3.68 -6.99
CA THR A 372 -4.72 -3.16 -5.67
C THR A 372 -4.97 -1.65 -5.70
N GLY A 373 -4.09 -0.88 -6.32
CA GLY A 373 -4.29 0.57 -6.48
C GLY A 373 -5.55 0.90 -7.29
N ILE A 374 -5.71 0.24 -8.44
CA ILE A 374 -6.88 0.42 -9.34
C ILE A 374 -8.17 0.10 -8.58
N ARG A 375 -8.28 -1.06 -7.98
CA ARG A 375 -9.50 -1.51 -7.28
C ARG A 375 -9.83 -0.64 -6.06
N THR A 376 -8.81 -0.13 -5.38
CA THR A 376 -8.99 0.84 -4.29
C THR A 376 -9.67 2.12 -4.78
N PHE A 377 -9.24 2.68 -5.90
CA PHE A 377 -9.84 3.92 -6.43
C PHE A 377 -11.11 3.68 -7.25
N GLN A 378 -11.31 2.49 -7.81
CA GLN A 378 -12.62 2.06 -8.34
C GLN A 378 -13.66 2.03 -7.23
N LEU A 379 -13.29 1.50 -6.04
CA LEU A 379 -14.18 1.49 -4.89
C LEU A 379 -14.49 2.91 -4.39
N ALA A 380 -13.49 3.79 -4.31
CA ALA A 380 -13.69 5.19 -3.95
C ALA A 380 -14.66 5.90 -4.91
N HIS A 381 -14.52 5.66 -6.22
CA HIS A 381 -15.44 6.18 -7.24
C HIS A 381 -16.85 5.63 -7.07
N LYS A 382 -17.02 4.30 -6.91
CA LYS A 382 -18.32 3.66 -6.67
C LYS A 382 -19.03 4.30 -5.48
N MET A 383 -18.34 4.45 -4.36
CA MET A 383 -18.93 4.98 -3.14
C MET A 383 -19.26 6.48 -3.25
N LYS A 384 -18.45 7.25 -4.00
CA LYS A 384 -18.82 8.63 -4.35
C LYS A 384 -20.10 8.69 -5.18
N SER A 385 -20.21 7.84 -6.20
CA SER A 385 -21.38 7.80 -7.09
C SER A 385 -22.65 7.40 -6.36
N LEU A 386 -22.59 6.49 -5.40
CA LEU A 386 -23.71 6.10 -4.54
C LEU A 386 -24.08 7.18 -3.51
N ASN A 387 -23.13 8.03 -3.14
CA ASN A 387 -23.30 9.14 -2.19
C ASN A 387 -23.96 8.72 -0.85
N LEU A 388 -23.67 7.52 -0.38
CA LEU A 388 -24.17 7.01 0.91
C LEU A 388 -23.48 7.70 2.10
N VAL A 389 -22.27 8.18 1.91
CA VAL A 389 -21.47 8.93 2.88
C VAL A 389 -21.08 10.27 2.25
N PRO A 390 -21.76 11.38 2.59
CA PRO A 390 -21.39 12.69 2.08
C PRO A 390 -19.97 13.09 2.51
N MET A 391 -19.08 13.36 1.55
CA MET A 391 -17.68 13.62 1.80
C MET A 391 -17.05 14.36 0.61
N GLY A 392 -16.11 15.28 0.89
CA GLY A 392 -15.34 15.96 -0.15
C GLY A 392 -14.37 15.02 -0.87
N ASP A 393 -14.02 15.35 -2.11
CA ASP A 393 -13.16 14.50 -2.95
C ASP A 393 -11.75 14.31 -2.35
N ASN A 394 -11.12 15.37 -1.86
CA ASN A 394 -9.82 15.26 -1.18
C ASN A 394 -9.89 14.32 0.02
N GLU A 395 -10.91 14.48 0.87
CA GLU A 395 -11.08 13.65 2.07
C GLU A 395 -11.26 12.17 1.67
N ARG A 396 -12.12 11.88 0.69
CA ARG A 396 -12.31 10.51 0.19
C ARG A 396 -11.03 9.96 -0.42
N ALA A 397 -10.40 10.69 -1.32
CA ALA A 397 -9.19 10.23 -1.99
C ALA A 397 -8.04 9.98 -1.00
N LEU A 398 -7.83 10.86 -0.02
CA LEU A 398 -6.83 10.69 1.04
C LEU A 398 -7.16 9.49 1.96
N ARG A 399 -8.45 9.25 2.26
CA ARG A 399 -8.91 8.08 3.03
C ARG A 399 -8.53 6.78 2.31
N TYR A 400 -8.78 6.70 1.02
CA TYR A 400 -8.47 5.50 0.23
C TYR A 400 -6.97 5.33 -0.02
N LEU A 401 -6.22 6.42 -0.22
CA LEU A 401 -4.77 6.36 -0.32
C LEU A 401 -4.12 5.86 0.98
N ALA A 402 -4.64 6.29 2.14
CA ALA A 402 -4.13 5.83 3.44
C ALA A 402 -4.20 4.30 3.61
N LYS A 403 -5.18 3.64 2.97
CA LYS A 403 -5.38 2.19 3.05
C LYS A 403 -4.26 1.36 2.40
N ILE A 404 -3.54 1.95 1.46
CA ILE A 404 -2.46 1.31 0.69
C ILE A 404 -1.11 1.99 0.89
N THR A 405 -0.98 2.86 1.90
CA THR A 405 0.26 3.57 2.21
C THR A 405 0.53 3.58 3.72
N ILE A 406 0.07 4.61 4.44
CA ILE A 406 0.44 4.82 5.85
C ILE A 406 -0.20 3.81 6.81
N ASN A 407 -1.45 3.36 6.58
CA ASN A 407 -2.12 2.45 7.50
C ASN A 407 -1.46 1.06 7.56
N PRO A 408 -1.17 0.38 6.41
CA PRO A 408 -0.39 -0.85 6.46
C PRO A 408 1.02 -0.65 7.03
N ALA A 409 1.65 0.52 6.82
CA ALA A 409 2.95 0.82 7.41
C ALA A 409 2.88 0.95 8.95
N ILE A 410 1.87 1.63 9.49
CA ILE A 410 1.63 1.69 10.95
C ILE A 410 1.35 0.29 11.50
N THR A 411 0.45 -0.45 10.85
CA THR A 411 0.02 -1.79 11.28
C THR A 411 1.20 -2.74 11.44
N HIS A 412 2.16 -2.69 10.54
CA HIS A 412 3.34 -3.59 10.56
C HIS A 412 4.59 -2.98 11.20
N GLY A 413 4.48 -1.81 11.85
CA GLY A 413 5.57 -1.19 12.59
C GLY A 413 6.72 -0.70 11.71
N ILE A 414 6.41 -0.30 10.48
CA ILE A 414 7.39 0.18 9.49
C ILE A 414 7.17 1.64 9.06
N SER A 415 6.26 2.35 9.73
CA SER A 415 5.91 3.73 9.41
C SER A 415 7.02 4.76 9.66
N ASP A 416 8.07 4.37 10.40
CA ASP A 416 9.28 5.20 10.56
C ASP A 416 10.20 5.14 9.34
N TYR A 417 9.88 4.30 8.35
CA TYR A 417 10.69 4.12 7.15
C TYR A 417 9.94 4.43 5.87
N VAL A 418 8.65 4.05 5.78
CA VAL A 418 7.84 4.13 4.56
C VAL A 418 6.37 4.51 4.86
N GLY A 419 5.58 4.74 3.81
CA GLY A 419 4.13 4.95 3.90
C GLY A 419 3.67 6.40 3.82
N SER A 420 4.59 7.36 3.80
CA SER A 420 4.34 8.79 3.60
C SER A 420 5.53 9.44 2.91
N LEU A 421 5.35 10.66 2.38
CA LEU A 421 6.43 11.52 1.88
C LEU A 421 6.98 12.45 2.96
N THR A 422 6.67 12.20 4.23
CA THR A 422 7.15 13.01 5.34
C THR A 422 8.68 13.01 5.41
N PRO A 423 9.34 14.15 5.65
CA PRO A 423 10.79 14.22 5.85
C PRO A 423 11.30 13.23 6.90
N GLY A 424 12.44 12.60 6.60
CA GLY A 424 13.06 11.54 7.40
C GLY A 424 12.76 10.12 6.90
N LEU A 425 11.78 9.92 6.04
CA LEU A 425 11.44 8.62 5.49
C LEU A 425 12.23 8.29 4.21
N LEU A 426 12.31 7.01 3.89
CA LEU A 426 12.93 6.52 2.66
C LEU A 426 12.30 7.20 1.43
N ALA A 427 13.12 7.64 0.51
CA ALA A 427 12.66 8.33 -0.71
C ALA A 427 12.07 7.34 -1.73
N ASP A 428 10.98 6.70 -1.33
CA ASP A 428 10.12 5.87 -2.18
C ASP A 428 8.97 6.74 -2.69
N VAL A 429 9.16 7.34 -3.86
CA VAL A 429 8.23 8.30 -4.46
C VAL A 429 7.71 7.75 -5.79
N VAL A 430 6.41 7.82 -6.00
CA VAL A 430 5.79 7.43 -7.26
C VAL A 430 5.17 8.64 -7.94
N LEU A 431 5.62 8.92 -9.16
CA LEU A 431 5.08 9.98 -10.00
C LEU A 431 4.03 9.40 -10.96
N TRP A 432 2.91 10.10 -11.08
CA TRP A 432 1.78 9.69 -11.89
C TRP A 432 1.36 10.81 -12.84
N ASP A 433 1.17 10.47 -14.09
CA ASP A 433 0.32 11.28 -14.95
C ASP A 433 -1.13 11.13 -14.44
N PRO A 434 -1.83 12.21 -14.08
CA PRO A 434 -3.17 12.13 -13.52
C PRO A 434 -4.15 11.32 -14.37
N ARG A 435 -3.97 11.32 -15.69
CA ARG A 435 -4.81 10.59 -16.65
C ARG A 435 -4.73 9.08 -16.47
N PHE A 436 -3.62 8.57 -15.90
CA PHE A 436 -3.34 7.14 -15.73
C PHE A 436 -3.29 6.72 -14.26
N PHE A 437 -3.57 7.63 -13.34
CA PHE A 437 -3.62 7.33 -11.90
C PHE A 437 -4.82 6.42 -11.56
N PRO A 438 -4.65 5.38 -10.71
CA PRO A 438 -3.41 4.77 -10.24
C PRO A 438 -3.06 3.49 -11.01
N ALA A 439 -3.37 3.43 -12.30
CA ALA A 439 -3.17 2.23 -13.11
C ALA A 439 -1.71 2.04 -13.51
N LYS A 440 -1.04 3.14 -13.90
CA LYS A 440 0.34 3.08 -14.41
C LYS A 440 1.14 4.29 -13.94
N PRO A 441 2.20 4.09 -13.11
CA PRO A 441 3.13 5.14 -12.74
C PRO A 441 3.86 5.70 -13.96
N TYR A 442 4.08 7.01 -13.99
CA TYR A 442 5.04 7.62 -14.90
C TYR A 442 6.48 7.21 -14.54
N MET A 443 6.79 7.22 -13.23
CA MET A 443 8.11 6.88 -12.71
C MET A 443 8.00 6.38 -11.26
N VAL A 444 8.78 5.36 -10.91
CA VAL A 444 8.95 4.88 -9.53
C VAL A 444 10.38 5.15 -9.11
N ILE A 445 10.51 6.01 -8.10
CA ILE A 445 11.77 6.34 -7.45
C ILE A 445 11.84 5.50 -6.17
N LYS A 446 12.93 4.75 -6.04
CA LYS A 446 13.17 3.82 -4.95
C LYS A 446 14.42 4.22 -4.20
N GLY A 447 14.29 4.59 -2.93
CA GLY A 447 15.43 5.06 -2.14
C GLY A 447 16.20 6.21 -2.82
N GLY A 448 15.50 7.11 -3.49
CA GLY A 448 16.09 8.27 -4.17
C GLY A 448 16.62 8.03 -5.60
N ALA A 449 16.55 6.80 -6.12
CA ALA A 449 16.96 6.52 -7.50
C ALA A 449 15.82 5.96 -8.35
N VAL A 450 15.79 6.29 -9.63
CA VAL A 450 14.75 5.80 -10.55
C VAL A 450 14.93 4.30 -10.77
N ALA A 451 13.96 3.53 -10.29
CA ALA A 451 13.96 2.06 -10.40
C ALA A 451 13.12 1.55 -11.56
N TRP A 452 12.00 2.21 -11.88
CA TRP A 452 11.05 1.82 -12.91
C TRP A 452 10.46 3.04 -13.58
N ALA A 453 10.35 3.04 -14.90
CA ALA A 453 9.79 4.20 -15.61
C ALA A 453 9.15 3.81 -16.95
N LEU A 454 8.22 4.65 -17.39
CA LEU A 454 7.68 4.62 -18.75
C LEU A 454 8.77 5.06 -19.74
N MET A 455 9.02 4.26 -20.76
CA MET A 455 10.04 4.52 -21.77
C MET A 455 9.58 4.01 -23.14
N GLY A 456 9.71 4.83 -24.17
CA GLY A 456 9.54 4.41 -25.55
C GLY A 456 10.64 3.44 -26.01
N ASP A 457 10.57 3.00 -27.24
CA ASP A 457 11.55 2.05 -27.81
C ASP A 457 12.99 2.57 -27.70
N THR A 458 13.71 2.15 -26.68
CA THR A 458 15.09 2.52 -26.31
C THR A 458 15.41 4.02 -26.37
N ASN A 459 14.37 4.87 -26.36
CA ASN A 459 14.52 6.32 -26.48
C ASN A 459 13.59 7.06 -25.52
N ALA A 460 14.15 7.57 -24.42
CA ALA A 460 13.39 8.31 -23.41
C ALA A 460 12.88 9.67 -23.92
N SER A 461 13.49 10.24 -24.97
CA SER A 461 13.06 11.53 -25.55
C SER A 461 11.71 11.44 -26.28
N ILE A 462 11.29 10.22 -26.64
CA ILE A 462 9.99 9.96 -27.27
C ILE A 462 9.29 8.89 -26.43
N ALA A 463 8.86 9.29 -25.22
CA ALA A 463 8.29 8.38 -24.22
C ALA A 463 7.04 7.63 -24.69
N TYR A 464 6.31 8.17 -25.65
CA TYR A 464 5.09 7.58 -26.21
C TYR A 464 5.27 6.94 -27.58
N ALA A 465 6.51 6.83 -28.08
CA ALA A 465 6.76 6.06 -29.30
C ALA A 465 6.45 4.58 -29.07
N GLN A 466 5.82 3.95 -30.04
CA GLN A 466 5.44 2.54 -29.96
C GLN A 466 6.61 1.60 -30.30
N PRO A 467 6.73 0.47 -29.58
CA PRO A 467 5.97 0.08 -28.39
C PRO A 467 6.43 0.83 -27.13
N VAL A 468 5.46 1.41 -26.41
CA VAL A 468 5.72 1.98 -25.08
C VAL A 468 5.65 0.87 -24.04
N VAL A 469 6.70 0.69 -23.28
CA VAL A 469 6.78 -0.33 -22.24
C VAL A 469 7.38 0.24 -20.97
N TYR A 470 6.98 -0.31 -19.83
CA TYR A 470 7.62 -0.05 -18.57
C TYR A 470 8.92 -0.84 -18.48
N LYS A 471 9.99 -0.20 -18.09
CA LYS A 471 11.32 -0.80 -18.04
C LYS A 471 12.01 -0.56 -16.71
N PRO A 472 12.81 -1.53 -16.23
CA PRO A 472 13.72 -1.30 -15.12
C PRO A 472 14.78 -0.27 -15.50
N MET A 473 15.06 0.66 -14.57
CA MET A 473 16.09 1.68 -14.67
C MET A 473 17.28 1.32 -13.78
N PHE A 474 18.30 2.17 -13.69
CA PHE A 474 19.50 1.86 -12.92
C PHE A 474 19.25 1.59 -11.43
N GLY A 475 18.30 2.31 -10.83
CA GLY A 475 17.87 2.06 -9.44
C GLY A 475 17.26 0.67 -9.22
N TYR A 476 16.85 -0.04 -10.27
CA TYR A 476 16.41 -1.44 -10.17
C TYR A 476 17.54 -2.39 -9.79
N ALA A 477 18.76 -2.10 -10.19
CA ALA A 477 19.92 -2.97 -9.95
C ALA A 477 20.58 -2.74 -8.59
N ASP A 478 20.24 -1.67 -7.88
CA ASP A 478 20.86 -1.33 -6.60
C ASP A 478 20.02 -1.81 -5.42
N ARG A 479 20.54 -2.80 -4.70
CA ARG A 479 19.91 -3.40 -3.53
C ARG A 479 19.96 -2.52 -2.29
N SER A 480 20.94 -1.60 -2.21
CA SER A 480 21.15 -0.71 -1.06
C SER A 480 19.98 0.29 -0.89
N LEU A 481 19.22 0.51 -1.97
CA LEU A 481 18.05 1.39 -2.00
C LEU A 481 16.79 0.80 -1.37
N SER A 482 16.86 -0.44 -0.87
CA SER A 482 15.70 -1.18 -0.33
C SER A 482 16.00 -1.74 1.05
N LEU A 483 14.93 -1.98 1.82
CA LEU A 483 15.00 -2.44 3.20
C LEU A 483 14.51 -3.89 3.33
N LEU A 484 15.09 -4.64 4.28
CA LEU A 484 14.51 -5.85 4.85
C LEU A 484 13.99 -5.52 6.24
N PHE A 485 12.69 -5.76 6.47
CA PHE A 485 12.06 -5.62 7.78
C PHE A 485 12.17 -6.92 8.57
N SER A 486 12.63 -6.83 9.81
CA SER A 486 12.91 -7.97 10.68
C SER A 486 12.35 -7.70 12.08
N SER A 487 12.15 -8.76 12.87
CA SER A 487 12.07 -8.60 14.34
C SER A 487 13.35 -7.95 14.86
N LEU A 488 13.28 -7.24 15.97
CA LEU A 488 14.46 -6.59 16.57
C LEU A 488 15.59 -7.59 16.84
N ASP A 489 15.25 -8.74 17.43
CA ASP A 489 16.23 -9.77 17.80
C ASP A 489 16.81 -10.54 16.59
N GLY A 490 16.11 -10.47 15.45
CA GLY A 490 16.54 -11.12 14.20
C GLY A 490 17.48 -10.30 13.32
N VAL A 491 17.63 -8.99 13.56
CA VAL A 491 18.37 -8.06 12.69
C VAL A 491 19.79 -8.57 12.39
N GLU A 492 20.60 -8.85 13.41
CA GLU A 492 21.99 -9.30 13.21
C GLU A 492 22.14 -10.59 12.42
N ARG A 493 21.14 -11.49 12.51
CA ARG A 493 21.16 -12.75 11.75
C ARG A 493 20.72 -12.54 10.32
N ALA A 494 19.68 -11.73 10.10
CA ALA A 494 19.20 -11.39 8.78
C ALA A 494 20.25 -10.61 7.95
N GLU A 495 21.01 -9.68 8.57
CA GLU A 495 22.12 -8.96 7.93
C GLU A 495 23.19 -9.87 7.33
N LYS A 496 23.40 -11.07 7.89
CA LYS A 496 24.36 -12.05 7.35
C LYS A 496 23.88 -12.71 6.06
N GLU A 497 22.60 -12.63 5.77
CA GLU A 497 21.97 -13.30 4.63
C GLU A 497 21.74 -12.38 3.42
N VAL A 498 21.76 -11.04 3.62
CA VAL A 498 21.44 -10.05 2.58
C VAL A 498 22.49 -8.95 2.49
N LYS A 499 22.48 -8.20 1.40
CA LYS A 499 23.36 -7.03 1.19
C LYS A 499 22.67 -5.70 1.46
N ARG A 500 21.34 -5.70 1.52
CA ARG A 500 20.55 -4.51 1.83
C ARG A 500 20.53 -4.22 3.33
N LYS A 501 20.12 -3.01 3.68
CA LYS A 501 19.92 -2.62 5.07
C LYS A 501 18.77 -3.42 5.69
N VAL A 502 19.03 -4.00 6.86
CA VAL A 502 18.01 -4.64 7.70
C VAL A 502 17.59 -3.68 8.80
N VAL A 503 16.28 -3.52 8.99
CA VAL A 503 15.73 -2.62 9.99
C VAL A 503 14.66 -3.33 10.81
N PRO A 504 14.55 -3.03 12.12
CA PRO A 504 13.53 -3.67 12.96
C PRO A 504 12.15 -3.11 12.70
N VAL A 505 11.12 -3.97 12.75
CA VAL A 505 9.75 -3.54 13.00
C VAL A 505 9.62 -3.12 14.46
N LYS A 506 8.73 -2.16 14.75
CA LYS A 506 8.53 -1.66 16.11
C LYS A 506 7.18 -0.98 16.28
N ASN A 507 6.74 -0.87 17.54
CA ASN A 507 5.47 -0.25 17.90
C ASN A 507 4.26 -0.93 17.24
N THR A 508 4.30 -2.26 17.09
CA THR A 508 3.22 -3.04 16.48
C THR A 508 2.15 -3.40 17.50
N ARG A 509 2.46 -3.30 18.80
CA ARG A 509 1.57 -3.70 19.88
C ARG A 509 0.91 -2.49 20.54
N GLY A 510 -0.25 -2.70 21.16
CA GLY A 510 -1.04 -1.61 21.71
C GLY A 510 -1.69 -0.70 20.66
N LEU A 511 -1.63 -1.09 19.39
CA LEU A 511 -2.32 -0.39 18.31
C LEU A 511 -3.81 -0.77 18.29
N GLY A 512 -4.61 0.17 17.84
CA GLY A 512 -6.02 -0.02 17.56
C GLY A 512 -6.50 0.88 16.43
N LYS A 513 -7.80 0.89 16.21
CA LYS A 513 -8.44 1.69 15.15
C LYS A 513 -8.10 3.18 15.25
N SER A 514 -7.96 3.73 16.46
CA SER A 514 -7.60 5.13 16.68
C SER A 514 -6.22 5.53 16.12
N ASN A 515 -5.36 4.56 15.83
CA ASN A 515 -4.05 4.80 15.22
C ASN A 515 -4.12 4.87 13.68
N MET A 516 -5.23 4.43 13.07
CA MET A 516 -5.39 4.38 11.63
C MET A 516 -5.75 5.75 11.06
N ARG A 517 -4.90 6.26 10.19
CA ARG A 517 -5.12 7.57 9.57
C ARG A 517 -6.37 7.56 8.69
N ARG A 518 -7.31 8.49 8.97
CA ARG A 518 -8.56 8.70 8.21
C ARG A 518 -9.48 7.47 8.14
N ASN A 519 -9.16 6.38 8.88
CA ASN A 519 -9.83 5.09 8.84
C ASN A 519 -9.98 4.50 10.25
N ASP A 520 -10.47 5.30 11.16
CA ASP A 520 -10.58 5.02 12.59
C ASP A 520 -12.02 4.81 13.09
N SER A 521 -12.97 4.69 12.17
CA SER A 521 -14.39 4.52 12.50
C SER A 521 -14.65 3.19 13.22
N LEU A 522 -15.49 3.24 14.26
CA LEU A 522 -15.91 2.09 15.07
C LEU A 522 -17.44 1.94 15.05
N PRO A 523 -18.02 1.50 13.94
CA PRO A 523 -19.46 1.29 13.87
C PRO A 523 -19.89 0.05 14.64
N LYS A 524 -21.11 0.04 15.17
CA LYS A 524 -21.77 -1.19 15.59
C LYS A 524 -22.17 -1.97 14.35
N ILE A 525 -21.65 -3.19 14.20
CA ILE A 525 -21.98 -4.09 13.09
C ILE A 525 -22.78 -5.26 13.65
N GLU A 526 -23.93 -5.53 13.03
CA GLU A 526 -24.81 -6.65 13.37
C GLU A 526 -25.09 -7.43 12.09
N VAL A 527 -25.11 -8.75 12.16
CA VAL A 527 -25.39 -9.64 11.03
C VAL A 527 -26.52 -10.58 11.40
N ASP A 528 -27.53 -10.69 10.54
CA ASP A 528 -28.54 -11.73 10.62
C ASP A 528 -27.94 -13.05 10.13
N PRO A 529 -27.80 -14.08 10.99
CA PRO A 529 -27.10 -15.32 10.60
C PRO A 529 -27.85 -16.17 9.59
N ASP A 530 -29.16 -15.96 9.42
CA ASP A 530 -30.00 -16.72 8.49
C ASP A 530 -30.07 -16.09 7.09
N LYS A 531 -30.00 -14.73 7.05
CA LYS A 531 -30.15 -13.95 5.81
C LYS A 531 -28.87 -13.26 5.38
N TYR A 532 -27.84 -13.32 6.21
CA TYR A 532 -26.57 -12.61 6.05
C TYR A 532 -26.69 -11.09 5.94
N GLU A 533 -27.88 -10.52 6.23
CA GLU A 533 -28.10 -9.07 6.20
C GLU A 533 -27.21 -8.36 7.21
N VAL A 534 -26.39 -7.44 6.74
CA VAL A 534 -25.48 -6.65 7.58
C VAL A 534 -26.09 -5.32 7.93
N LYS A 535 -26.19 -5.00 9.22
CA LYS A 535 -26.60 -3.68 9.73
C LYS A 535 -25.38 -2.95 10.28
N VAL A 536 -25.22 -1.71 9.86
CA VAL A 536 -24.18 -0.80 10.34
C VAL A 536 -24.84 0.35 11.08
N ASN A 537 -24.62 0.45 12.40
CA ASN A 537 -25.31 1.40 13.28
C ASN A 537 -26.86 1.31 13.15
N GLY A 538 -27.38 0.08 13.03
CA GLY A 538 -28.82 -0.20 12.91
C GLY A 538 -29.43 0.00 11.53
N VAL A 539 -28.64 0.38 10.52
CA VAL A 539 -29.11 0.60 9.14
C VAL A 539 -28.45 -0.40 8.20
N VAL A 540 -29.23 -0.99 7.29
CA VAL A 540 -28.71 -1.84 6.21
C VAL A 540 -28.21 -0.94 5.08
N PRO A 541 -26.88 -0.89 4.81
CA PRO A 541 -26.39 -0.12 3.68
C PRO A 541 -26.78 -0.83 2.38
N ARG A 542 -27.48 -0.12 1.50
CA ARG A 542 -27.86 -0.65 0.19
C ARG A 542 -26.76 -0.34 -0.83
N VAL A 543 -25.86 -1.28 -1.03
CA VAL A 543 -24.76 -1.19 -2.00
C VAL A 543 -25.02 -2.19 -3.12
N PRO A 544 -25.53 -1.75 -4.28
CA PRO A 544 -25.74 -2.65 -5.42
C PRO A 544 -24.41 -3.10 -6.03
N PRO A 545 -24.37 -4.27 -6.69
CA PRO A 545 -23.21 -4.67 -7.48
C PRO A 545 -23.01 -3.70 -8.65
N SER A 546 -21.75 -3.40 -8.97
CA SER A 546 -21.42 -2.54 -10.10
C SER A 546 -21.44 -3.34 -11.42
N GLU A 547 -22.07 -2.79 -12.45
CA GLU A 547 -22.04 -3.33 -13.82
C GLU A 547 -20.88 -2.77 -14.63
N ARG A 548 -20.37 -1.59 -14.25
CA ARG A 548 -19.26 -0.90 -14.92
C ARG A 548 -18.36 -0.23 -13.89
N LEU A 549 -17.07 -0.26 -14.18
CA LEU A 549 -16.04 0.37 -13.35
C LEU A 549 -15.16 1.28 -14.22
N PRO A 550 -14.70 2.43 -13.68
CA PRO A 550 -13.69 3.24 -14.33
C PRO A 550 -12.32 2.53 -14.27
N LEU A 551 -11.28 3.10 -14.89
CA LEU A 551 -9.89 2.67 -14.88
C LEU A 551 -9.60 1.34 -15.60
N THR A 552 -10.61 0.58 -16.02
CA THR A 552 -10.44 -0.71 -16.69
C THR A 552 -9.76 -0.59 -18.06
N ASN A 553 -10.07 0.46 -18.81
CA ASN A 553 -9.48 0.68 -20.13
C ASN A 553 -8.00 1.07 -20.05
N LEU A 554 -7.57 1.70 -18.95
CA LEU A 554 -6.19 2.12 -18.74
C LEU A 554 -5.23 0.94 -18.55
N PHE A 555 -5.76 -0.20 -18.11
CA PHE A 555 -4.97 -1.42 -17.90
C PHE A 555 -4.45 -2.02 -19.22
N PHE A 556 -5.19 -1.87 -20.29
CA PHE A 556 -4.88 -2.46 -21.60
C PHE A 556 -4.28 -1.50 -22.62
N MET A 557 -4.05 -0.26 -22.28
CA MET A 557 -3.53 0.74 -23.22
C MET A 557 -2.06 0.56 -23.62
N PHE A 558 -1.32 -0.32 -22.93
CA PHE A 558 0.10 -0.49 -23.17
C PHE A 558 0.53 -1.96 -23.10
#